data_a169d2eebb5c198cb4a58cd710d41c0a
#
_entry.id   a169d2eebb5c198cb4a58cd710d41c0a
#
_cell.length_a   1.000
_cell.length_b   1.000
_cell.length_c   1.000
_cell.angle_alpha   90.00
_cell.angle_beta   90.00
_cell.angle_gamma   90.00
#
_symmetry.space_group_name_H-M   'P 1'
#
loop_
_entity.id
_entity.type
_entity.pdbx_description
1 polymer ?
#
loop_
_entity_poly.entity_id
_entity_poly.type
_entity_poly.pdbx_seq_one_letter_code
_entity_poly.pdbx_strand_id
1 'polypeptide(L)'
;MIEPNEDLKRLIRTIPNHPLPGVQFRDITTLLGDSYGLGECVRRLADRLRDVGGHKVAGIEARGFIIGGAVAAALGLGFVPVRKRGKLPFETVGRDYELEYGTDRVEIHVDAMRPGEKVILIDDLIA
;
A
#
# COMPACT_ATOMS: atom_id res chain seq x y z
N MET A 1 27.61 -9.26 6.84
CA MET A 1 26.40 -9.65 6.11
C MET A 1 25.55 -8.41 5.87
N ILE A 2 25.12 -8.20 4.63
CA ILE A 2 24.27 -7.07 4.28
C ILE A 2 22.82 -7.45 4.62
N GLU A 3 22.14 -6.60 5.37
CA GLU A 3 20.72 -6.82 5.66
C GLU A 3 19.87 -6.78 4.37
N PRO A 4 18.82 -7.60 4.29
CA PRO A 4 17.91 -7.54 3.15
C PRO A 4 17.33 -6.13 2.97
N ASN A 5 17.26 -5.68 1.73
CA ASN A 5 16.69 -4.40 1.34
C ASN A 5 17.43 -3.16 1.88
N GLU A 6 18.69 -3.32 2.29
CA GLU A 6 19.46 -2.18 2.82
C GLU A 6 19.59 -1.05 1.79
N ASP A 7 19.73 -1.38 0.52
CA ASP A 7 19.77 -0.40 -0.57
C ASP A 7 18.48 0.42 -0.65
N LEU A 8 17.33 -0.20 -0.43
CA LEU A 8 16.04 0.50 -0.43
C LEU A 8 15.85 1.32 0.85
N LYS A 9 16.25 0.78 1.99
CA LYS A 9 16.16 1.49 3.27
C LYS A 9 16.92 2.81 3.25
N ARG A 10 18.07 2.85 2.58
CA ARG A 10 18.88 4.06 2.45
C ARG A 10 18.18 5.18 1.68
N LEU A 11 17.20 4.84 0.86
CA LEU A 11 16.43 5.81 0.09
C LEU A 11 15.26 6.39 0.88
N ILE A 12 14.95 5.83 2.05
CA ILE A 12 13.86 6.30 2.91
C ILE A 12 14.40 7.38 3.84
N ARG A 13 13.77 8.54 3.80
CA ARG A 13 14.13 9.67 4.64
C ARG A 13 13.44 9.60 6.00
N THR A 14 14.16 9.93 7.06
CA THR A 14 13.57 10.08 8.39
C THR A 14 13.35 11.55 8.69
N ILE A 15 12.14 11.92 9.07
CA ILE A 15 11.80 13.27 9.51
C ILE A 15 11.57 13.20 11.02
N PRO A 16 12.47 13.78 11.84
CA PRO A 16 12.30 13.75 13.28
C PRO A 16 11.18 14.67 13.72
N ASN A 17 10.52 14.29 14.82
CA ASN A 17 9.47 15.08 15.46
C ASN A 17 8.34 15.46 14.51
N HIS A 18 7.85 14.51 13.71
CA HIS A 18 6.77 14.73 12.79
C HIS A 18 5.75 13.58 12.89
N PRO A 19 4.46 13.87 12.97
CA PRO A 19 3.83 15.22 13.10
C PRO A 19 3.93 15.79 14.51
N LEU A 20 4.41 15.02 15.48
CA LEU A 20 4.49 15.40 16.89
C LEU A 20 5.90 15.17 17.44
N PRO A 21 6.30 15.91 18.51
CA PRO A 21 7.57 15.66 19.16
C PRO A 21 7.74 14.19 19.57
N GLY A 22 8.93 13.63 19.35
CA GLY A 22 9.26 12.24 19.66
C GLY A 22 8.89 11.23 18.58
N VAL A 23 8.13 11.61 17.57
CA VAL A 23 7.75 10.71 16.47
C VAL A 23 8.78 10.81 15.35
N GLN A 24 9.36 9.68 14.99
CA GLN A 24 10.27 9.58 13.86
C GLN A 24 9.47 9.13 12.62
N PHE A 25 9.18 10.07 11.73
CA PHE A 25 8.39 9.78 10.54
C PHE A 25 9.28 9.23 9.42
N ARG A 26 8.91 8.07 8.89
CA ARG A 26 9.62 7.45 7.77
C ARG A 26 8.94 7.89 6.47
N ASP A 27 9.61 8.73 5.71
CA ASP A 27 9.09 9.28 4.46
C ASP A 27 9.59 8.45 3.30
N ILE A 28 8.68 7.73 2.62
CA ILE A 28 9.03 6.92 1.47
C ILE A 28 9.00 7.68 0.15
N THR A 29 8.63 8.95 0.16
CA THR A 29 8.57 9.73 -1.09
C THR A 29 9.93 9.82 -1.77
N THR A 30 11.00 9.82 -1.01
CA THR A 30 12.36 9.82 -1.55
C THR A 30 12.73 8.49 -2.23
N LEU A 31 12.19 7.37 -1.74
CA LEU A 31 12.30 6.08 -2.41
C LEU A 31 11.44 6.05 -3.67
N LEU A 32 10.20 6.50 -3.58
CA LEU A 32 9.28 6.52 -4.73
C LEU A 32 9.76 7.44 -5.85
N GLY A 33 10.42 8.55 -5.48
CA GLY A 33 10.96 9.51 -6.44
C GLY A 33 12.27 9.08 -7.10
N ASP A 34 12.85 7.97 -6.67
CA ASP A 34 14.08 7.44 -7.22
C ASP A 34 13.77 6.29 -8.17
N SER A 35 14.29 6.34 -9.40
CA SER A 35 13.97 5.34 -10.42
C SER A 35 14.42 3.93 -10.01
N TYR A 36 15.59 3.81 -9.41
CA TYR A 36 16.05 2.53 -8.87
C TYR A 36 15.18 2.08 -7.71
N GLY A 37 14.90 2.99 -6.76
CA GLY A 37 14.10 2.68 -5.56
C GLY A 37 12.71 2.18 -5.89
N LEU A 38 11.97 2.91 -6.70
CA LEU A 38 10.62 2.52 -7.10
C LEU A 38 10.64 1.22 -7.90
N GLY A 39 11.50 1.12 -8.91
CA GLY A 39 11.58 -0.06 -9.77
C GLY A 39 11.95 -1.31 -8.99
N GLU A 40 12.95 -1.21 -8.13
CA GLU A 40 13.44 -2.35 -7.34
C GLU A 40 12.43 -2.80 -6.29
N CYS A 41 11.76 -1.84 -5.63
CA CYS A 41 10.69 -2.13 -4.69
C CYS A 41 9.56 -2.92 -5.36
N VAL A 42 9.09 -2.43 -6.49
CA VAL A 42 8.01 -3.09 -7.26
C VAL A 42 8.45 -4.47 -7.74
N ARG A 43 9.66 -4.59 -8.28
CA ARG A 43 10.20 -5.85 -8.76
C ARG A 43 10.26 -6.91 -7.66
N ARG A 44 10.81 -6.54 -6.50
CA ARG A 44 10.96 -7.47 -5.36
C ARG A 44 9.61 -7.91 -4.80
N LEU A 45 8.66 -6.98 -4.70
CA LEU A 45 7.31 -7.33 -4.27
C LEU A 45 6.62 -8.24 -5.29
N ALA A 46 6.69 -7.91 -6.57
CA ALA A 46 6.08 -8.73 -7.61
C ALA A 46 6.68 -10.15 -7.65
N ASP A 47 8.00 -10.26 -7.52
CA ASP A 47 8.67 -11.57 -7.50
C ASP A 47 8.19 -12.43 -6.32
N ARG A 48 8.03 -11.85 -5.15
CA ARG A 48 7.54 -12.57 -3.96
C ARG A 48 6.08 -12.97 -4.07
N LEU A 49 5.27 -12.19 -4.78
CA LEU A 49 3.83 -12.37 -4.85
C LEU A 49 3.38 -13.17 -6.09
N ARG A 50 4.28 -13.43 -7.03
CA ARG A 50 3.93 -14.06 -8.30
C ARG A 50 3.26 -15.42 -8.14
N ASP A 51 3.73 -16.21 -7.20
CA ASP A 51 3.24 -17.58 -6.98
C ASP A 51 2.18 -17.69 -5.88
N VAL A 52 1.75 -16.56 -5.34
CA VAL A 52 0.73 -16.54 -4.27
C VAL A 52 -0.65 -16.93 -4.79
N GLY A 53 -0.91 -16.74 -6.08
CA GLY A 53 -2.19 -17.09 -6.68
C GLY A 53 -3.27 -16.05 -6.46
N GLY A 54 -2.91 -14.77 -6.34
CA GLY A 54 -3.86 -13.68 -6.18
C GLY A 54 -4.64 -13.40 -7.45
N HIS A 55 -5.86 -12.92 -7.30
CA HIS A 55 -6.73 -12.54 -8.40
C HIS A 55 -6.72 -11.04 -8.64
N LYS A 56 -6.57 -10.26 -7.58
CA LYS A 56 -6.52 -8.81 -7.62
C LYS A 56 -5.56 -8.28 -6.55
N VAL A 57 -5.09 -7.06 -6.78
CA VAL A 57 -4.30 -6.32 -5.80
C VAL A 57 -5.16 -5.17 -5.27
N ALA A 58 -5.18 -4.96 -3.97
CA ALA A 58 -5.80 -3.81 -3.34
C ALA A 58 -4.74 -2.96 -2.67
N GLY A 59 -4.95 -1.66 -2.67
CA GLY A 59 -4.06 -0.72 -1.98
C GLY A 59 -4.87 0.34 -1.27
N ILE A 60 -4.36 0.78 -0.12
CA ILE A 60 -5.02 1.80 0.70
C ILE A 60 -4.45 3.17 0.33
N GLU A 61 -5.36 4.16 0.21
CA GLU A 61 -4.94 5.53 -0.09
C GLU A 61 -3.92 6.06 0.93
N ALA A 62 -2.92 6.82 0.56
CA ALA A 62 -2.64 7.19 -0.82
C ALA A 62 -1.41 6.44 -1.36
N ARG A 63 -0.42 6.18 -0.50
CA ARG A 63 0.85 5.57 -0.92
C ARG A 63 0.67 4.12 -1.38
N GLY A 64 -0.30 3.41 -0.80
CA GLY A 64 -0.67 2.08 -1.25
C GLY A 64 -1.17 2.03 -2.70
N PHE A 65 -1.68 3.13 -3.22
CA PHE A 65 -2.09 3.22 -4.63
C PHE A 65 -0.89 3.19 -5.56
N ILE A 66 0.18 3.88 -5.19
CA ILE A 66 1.38 3.97 -6.04
C ILE A 66 2.04 2.61 -6.13
N ILE A 67 2.37 2.02 -4.99
CA ILE A 67 3.06 0.73 -4.93
C ILE A 67 2.13 -0.39 -5.40
N GLY A 68 0.91 -0.41 -4.90
CA GLY A 68 -0.08 -1.44 -5.24
C GLY A 68 -0.46 -1.46 -6.71
N GLY A 69 -0.69 -0.29 -7.30
CA GLY A 69 -0.98 -0.18 -8.72
C GLY A 69 0.17 -0.68 -9.59
N ALA A 70 1.40 -0.31 -9.24
CA ALA A 70 2.58 -0.75 -9.97
C ALA A 70 2.79 -2.27 -9.85
N VAL A 71 2.61 -2.83 -8.66
CA VAL A 71 2.72 -4.28 -8.43
C VAL A 71 1.61 -5.04 -9.18
N ALA A 72 0.38 -4.53 -9.14
CA ALA A 72 -0.73 -5.13 -9.88
C ALA A 72 -0.39 -5.24 -11.37
N ALA A 73 0.07 -4.15 -11.97
CA ALA A 73 0.47 -4.14 -13.38
C ALA A 73 1.61 -5.12 -13.66
N ALA A 74 2.61 -5.18 -12.77
CA ALA A 74 3.74 -6.11 -12.92
C ALA A 74 3.30 -7.58 -12.82
N LEU A 75 2.26 -7.87 -12.03
CA LEU A 75 1.70 -9.21 -11.89
C LEU A 75 0.64 -9.54 -12.96
N GLY A 76 0.25 -8.59 -13.78
CA GLY A 76 -0.83 -8.77 -14.76
C GLY A 76 -2.21 -8.87 -14.10
N LEU A 77 -2.41 -8.24 -12.96
CA LEU A 77 -3.65 -8.27 -12.20
C LEU A 77 -4.32 -6.89 -12.20
N GLY A 78 -5.62 -6.87 -11.90
CA GLY A 78 -6.35 -5.64 -11.68
C GLY A 78 -6.07 -5.06 -10.29
N PHE A 79 -6.41 -3.77 -10.11
CA PHE A 79 -6.18 -3.04 -8.88
C PHE A 79 -7.51 -2.55 -8.29
N VAL A 80 -7.67 -2.70 -6.99
CA VAL A 80 -8.83 -2.23 -6.23
C VAL A 80 -8.39 -1.14 -5.27
N PRO A 81 -8.90 0.09 -5.44
CA PRO A 81 -8.63 1.14 -4.46
C PRO A 81 -9.45 0.93 -3.19
N VAL A 82 -8.76 0.97 -2.05
CA VAL A 82 -9.37 1.02 -0.74
C VAL A 82 -9.24 2.45 -0.25
N ARG A 83 -10.37 3.10 0.01
CA ARG A 83 -10.39 4.53 0.33
C ARG A 83 -11.13 4.81 1.62
N LYS A 84 -10.84 5.95 2.19
CA LYS A 84 -11.58 6.43 3.35
C LYS A 84 -13.01 6.79 2.99
N ARG A 85 -13.87 6.82 4.01
CA ARG A 85 -15.30 7.09 3.88
C ARG A 85 -15.60 8.24 2.91
N GLY A 86 -16.55 8.01 2.02
CA GLY A 86 -17.08 9.04 1.15
C GLY A 86 -16.23 9.43 -0.05
N LYS A 87 -15.11 8.74 -0.27
CA LYS A 87 -14.19 9.08 -1.38
C LYS A 87 -14.54 8.36 -2.68
N LEU A 88 -15.22 7.23 -2.61
CA LEU A 88 -15.59 6.44 -3.79
C LEU A 88 -16.95 6.85 -4.30
N PRO A 89 -17.12 7.00 -5.63
CA PRO A 89 -18.34 7.57 -6.20
C PRO A 89 -19.49 6.59 -6.39
N PHE A 90 -19.23 5.29 -6.43
CA PHE A 90 -20.27 4.27 -6.58
C PHE A 90 -20.63 3.67 -5.22
N GLU A 91 -21.59 2.76 -5.19
CA GLU A 91 -21.98 2.07 -3.95
C GLU A 91 -20.79 1.36 -3.32
N THR A 92 -20.67 1.49 -2.01
CA THR A 92 -19.54 0.96 -1.25
C THR A 92 -19.98 -0.05 -0.21
N VAL A 93 -19.04 -0.91 0.14
CA VAL A 93 -19.06 -1.71 1.35
C VAL A 93 -17.79 -1.36 2.12
N GLY A 94 -17.88 -1.29 3.42
CA GLY A 94 -16.75 -0.81 4.19
C GLY A 94 -16.65 -1.44 5.57
N ARG A 95 -15.60 -1.06 6.26
CA ARG A 95 -15.31 -1.52 7.60
C ARG A 95 -14.83 -0.37 8.46
N ASP A 96 -15.44 -0.25 9.64
CA ASP A 96 -15.01 0.72 10.64
C ASP A 96 -13.82 0.16 11.40
N TYR A 97 -12.91 1.04 11.80
CA TYR A 97 -11.79 0.69 12.67
C TYR A 97 -11.56 1.79 13.69
N GLU A 98 -11.02 1.40 14.83
CA GLU A 98 -10.79 2.33 15.92
C GLU A 98 -9.47 3.06 15.77
N LEU A 99 -9.50 4.35 16.05
CA LEU A 99 -8.34 5.20 16.21
C LEU A 99 -8.12 5.46 17.71
N GLU A 100 -6.98 6.05 18.03
CA GLU A 100 -6.72 6.49 19.41
C GLU A 100 -7.82 7.45 19.88
N TYR A 101 -8.32 8.30 19.00
CA TYR A 101 -9.40 9.25 19.27
C TYR A 101 -10.51 9.12 18.23
N GLY A 102 -11.42 8.18 18.47
CA GLY A 102 -12.58 8.00 17.60
C GLY A 102 -12.47 6.80 16.67
N THR A 103 -13.26 6.81 15.61
CA THR A 103 -13.32 5.75 14.61
C THR A 103 -13.16 6.33 13.22
N ASP A 104 -12.66 5.52 12.31
CA ASP A 104 -12.61 5.83 10.90
C ASP A 104 -13.12 4.63 10.11
N ARG A 105 -13.25 4.78 8.80
CA ARG A 105 -13.80 3.74 7.94
C ARG A 105 -13.06 3.68 6.62
N VAL A 106 -12.79 2.47 6.16
CA VAL A 106 -12.29 2.23 4.80
C VAL A 106 -13.37 1.54 3.98
N GLU A 107 -13.38 1.83 2.70
CA GLU A 107 -14.42 1.37 1.78
C GLU A 107 -13.83 0.89 0.47
N ILE A 108 -14.52 -0.08 -0.14
CA ILE A 108 -14.31 -0.49 -1.52
C ILE A 108 -15.66 -0.41 -2.25
N HIS A 109 -15.66 -0.35 -3.57
CA HIS A 109 -16.90 -0.49 -4.33
C HIS A 109 -17.49 -1.89 -4.14
N VAL A 110 -18.81 -1.99 -4.10
CA VAL A 110 -19.52 -3.28 -3.88
C VAL A 110 -19.21 -4.31 -4.96
N ASP A 111 -18.84 -3.87 -6.15
CA ASP A 111 -18.53 -4.73 -7.31
C ASP A 111 -17.02 -4.91 -7.53
N ALA A 112 -16.18 -4.42 -6.61
CA ALA A 112 -14.73 -4.47 -6.77
C ALA A 112 -14.16 -5.88 -6.70
N MET A 113 -14.78 -6.74 -5.92
CA MET A 113 -14.33 -8.12 -5.68
C MET A 113 -15.50 -9.07 -5.73
N ARG A 114 -15.23 -10.31 -6.11
CA ARG A 114 -16.21 -11.39 -6.11
C ARG A 114 -15.92 -12.36 -4.97
N PRO A 115 -16.94 -13.02 -4.42
CA PRO A 115 -16.72 -14.08 -3.43
C PRO A 115 -15.75 -15.14 -3.98
N GLY A 116 -14.81 -15.54 -3.13
CA GLY A 116 -13.80 -16.55 -3.49
C GLY A 116 -12.55 -15.99 -4.18
N GLU A 117 -12.53 -14.73 -4.58
CA GLU A 117 -11.31 -14.11 -5.10
C GLU A 117 -10.29 -13.91 -4.00
N LYS A 118 -9.03 -14.25 -4.29
CA LYS A 118 -7.91 -13.97 -3.40
C LYS A 118 -7.36 -12.60 -3.74
N VAL A 119 -7.33 -11.72 -2.75
CA VAL A 119 -6.89 -10.34 -2.91
C VAL A 119 -5.58 -10.12 -2.14
N ILE A 120 -4.61 -9.55 -2.81
CA ILE A 120 -3.33 -9.18 -2.21
C ILE A 120 -3.43 -7.72 -1.78
N LEU A 121 -3.35 -7.47 -0.48
CA LEU A 121 -3.38 -6.10 0.05
C LEU A 121 -1.97 -5.56 0.17
N ILE A 122 -1.73 -4.40 -0.41
CA ILE A 122 -0.43 -3.72 -0.39
C ILE A 122 -0.57 -2.35 0.23
N ASP A 123 0.32 -2.05 1.15
CA ASP A 123 0.49 -0.72 1.70
C ASP A 123 1.97 -0.50 2.04
N ASP A 124 2.33 0.73 2.38
CA ASP A 124 3.70 1.09 2.72
C ASP A 124 4.07 0.75 4.17
N LEU A 125 3.08 0.62 5.03
CA LEU A 125 3.27 0.34 6.45
C LEU A 125 2.19 -0.60 6.97
N ILE A 126 2.63 -1.66 7.63
CA ILE A 126 1.73 -2.58 8.33
C ILE A 126 1.99 -2.41 9.83
N ALA A 127 0.99 -1.89 10.51
CA ALA A 127 1.08 -1.62 11.94
C ALA A 127 0.85 -2.88 12.79
#